data_919dc9b21234820534c758c8196d8d93
#
_entry.id   919dc9b21234820534c758c8196d8d93
#
_cell.length_a   1.000
_cell.length_b   1.000
_cell.length_c   1.000
_cell.angle_alpha   90.00
_cell.angle_beta   90.00
_cell.angle_gamma   90.00
#
_symmetry.space_group_name_H-M   'P 1'
#
loop_
_entity.id
_entity.type
_entity.pdbx_description
1 polymer ?
#
loop_
_entity_poly.entity_id
_entity_poly.type
_entity_poly.pdbx_seq_one_letter_code
_entity_poly.pdbx_strand_id
1 'polypeptide(L)'
;LRLKTNARRGGAVERVMLCDSVMDHVHGAAVHGTMLYEDGRNGDSLPVFRDITMENITAHGGDYGVFLEAFPEVPITGLVMRNITIDGVRQCLRSMNWKDAVVENVTINGKRFPRPGYVRILGVPCIGGTVTASAESCGAQEPLTFCWEASEDNKNWTRCGGGETIAVPDGAAYLRASAANPAGDRESSRSYRVLPAPAQGAAPRLY
;
A
#
# COMPACT_ATOMS: atom_id res chain seq x y z
N LEU A 1 -14.52 -13.29 3.30
CA LEU A 1 -15.20 -12.62 4.41
C LEU A 1 -15.58 -11.21 4.01
N ARG A 2 -16.83 -10.82 4.21
CA ARG A 2 -17.29 -9.44 3.97
C ARG A 2 -18.04 -8.90 5.17
N LEU A 3 -17.47 -7.87 5.81
CA LEU A 3 -18.06 -7.12 6.92
C LEU A 3 -18.37 -5.70 6.45
N LYS A 4 -19.56 -5.20 6.71
CA LYS A 4 -19.98 -3.87 6.23
C LYS A 4 -20.94 -3.19 7.20
N THR A 5 -20.72 -1.90 7.40
CA THR A 5 -21.60 -1.01 8.17
C THR A 5 -21.39 0.45 7.73
N ASN A 6 -22.04 1.39 8.38
CA ASN A 6 -21.90 2.82 8.16
C ASN A 6 -22.23 3.63 9.41
N ALA A 7 -21.99 4.94 9.39
CA ALA A 7 -22.23 5.82 10.54
C ALA A 7 -23.72 6.00 10.89
N ARG A 8 -24.65 5.65 10.02
CA ARG A 8 -26.08 5.65 10.30
C ARG A 8 -26.51 4.46 11.14
N ARG A 9 -25.88 3.29 10.92
CA ARG A 9 -26.17 2.05 11.66
C ARG A 9 -25.41 1.99 12.97
N GLY A 10 -24.19 2.49 12.99
CA GLY A 10 -23.31 2.39 14.18
C GLY A 10 -23.02 0.95 14.59
N GLY A 11 -22.87 0.75 15.91
CA GLY A 11 -22.68 -0.55 16.53
C GLY A 11 -21.27 -1.10 16.41
N ALA A 12 -21.07 -2.32 16.91
CA ALA A 12 -19.80 -3.01 16.85
C ALA A 12 -19.89 -4.29 16.01
N VAL A 13 -18.89 -4.52 15.15
CA VAL A 13 -18.61 -5.81 14.52
C VAL A 13 -17.33 -6.32 15.16
N GLU A 14 -17.46 -7.30 16.02
CA GLU A 14 -16.37 -7.78 16.85
C GLU A 14 -16.42 -9.28 17.08
N ARG A 15 -15.29 -9.89 17.45
CA ARG A 15 -15.16 -11.31 17.73
C ARG A 15 -15.65 -12.18 16.57
N VAL A 16 -15.28 -11.78 15.34
CA VAL A 16 -15.60 -12.52 14.13
C VAL A 16 -14.43 -13.42 13.77
N MET A 17 -14.69 -14.69 13.53
CA MET A 17 -13.68 -15.65 13.07
C MET A 17 -14.12 -16.32 11.79
N LEU A 18 -13.21 -16.37 10.81
CA LEU A 18 -13.31 -17.24 9.63
C LEU A 18 -12.07 -18.11 9.58
N CYS A 19 -12.24 -19.42 9.58
CA CYS A 19 -11.14 -20.35 9.50
C CYS A 19 -11.40 -21.51 8.52
N ASP A 20 -10.31 -22.21 8.16
CA ASP A 20 -10.31 -23.47 7.42
C ASP A 20 -11.19 -23.42 6.15
N SER A 21 -11.03 -22.38 5.35
CA SER A 21 -11.94 -22.09 4.24
C SER A 21 -11.21 -21.96 2.91
N VAL A 22 -11.86 -22.45 1.86
CA VAL A 22 -11.45 -22.25 0.47
C VAL A 22 -12.53 -21.40 -0.23
N MET A 23 -12.11 -20.34 -0.89
CA MET A 23 -12.99 -19.42 -1.62
C MET A 23 -12.56 -19.36 -3.08
N ASP A 24 -13.37 -19.88 -3.98
CA ASP A 24 -13.17 -19.79 -5.41
C ASP A 24 -14.05 -18.69 -6.02
N HIS A 25 -13.57 -18.07 -7.11
CA HIS A 25 -14.29 -17.04 -7.86
C HIS A 25 -14.73 -15.85 -7.00
N VAL A 26 -13.83 -15.35 -6.16
CA VAL A 26 -14.08 -14.11 -5.41
C VAL A 26 -14.24 -12.93 -6.38
N HIS A 27 -15.33 -12.18 -6.30
CA HIS A 27 -15.59 -11.05 -7.19
C HIS A 27 -14.99 -9.71 -6.70
N GLY A 28 -15.01 -9.45 -5.43
CA GLY A 28 -14.52 -8.19 -4.85
C GLY A 28 -13.19 -8.35 -4.14
N ALA A 29 -13.23 -8.66 -2.85
CA ALA A 29 -12.05 -8.90 -2.04
C ALA A 29 -12.21 -10.14 -1.18
N ALA A 30 -11.12 -10.92 -1.02
CA ALA A 30 -11.12 -12.09 -0.14
C ALA A 30 -11.34 -11.67 1.32
N VAL A 31 -10.70 -10.59 1.74
CA VAL A 31 -10.90 -9.92 3.03
C VAL A 31 -11.51 -8.55 2.77
N HIS A 32 -12.76 -8.35 3.18
CA HIS A 32 -13.48 -7.11 2.93
C HIS A 32 -14.11 -6.57 4.22
N GLY A 33 -13.61 -5.46 4.74
CA GLY A 33 -14.17 -4.73 5.86
C GLY A 33 -14.38 -3.26 5.51
N THR A 34 -15.63 -2.77 5.50
CA THR A 34 -15.91 -1.36 5.23
C THR A 34 -16.90 -0.77 6.23
N MET A 35 -16.55 0.36 6.81
CA MET A 35 -17.43 1.22 7.59
C MET A 35 -18.06 2.33 6.75
N LEU A 36 -17.75 2.39 5.45
CA LEU A 36 -18.23 3.40 4.51
C LEU A 36 -19.29 2.87 3.54
N TYR A 37 -20.01 1.81 3.94
CA TYR A 37 -21.00 1.18 3.09
C TYR A 37 -22.23 2.08 2.86
N GLU A 38 -22.66 2.22 1.59
CA GLU A 38 -23.82 3.04 1.17
C GLU A 38 -23.75 4.49 1.68
N ASP A 39 -24.47 4.80 2.77
CA ASP A 39 -24.54 6.15 3.36
C ASP A 39 -23.19 6.66 3.89
N GLY A 40 -22.20 5.79 4.02
CA GLY A 40 -20.84 6.16 4.44
C GLY A 40 -20.85 6.87 5.80
N ARG A 41 -20.45 8.15 5.78
CA ARG A 41 -20.34 8.99 6.97
C ARG A 41 -21.66 9.69 7.38
N ASN A 42 -22.72 9.50 6.64
CA ASN A 42 -24.00 10.14 6.93
C ASN A 42 -24.68 9.51 8.15
N GLY A 43 -24.36 9.99 9.34
CA GLY A 43 -24.92 9.53 10.61
C GLY A 43 -24.04 9.92 11.79
N ASP A 44 -24.59 9.83 12.99
CA ASP A 44 -23.98 10.30 14.22
C ASP A 44 -23.37 9.16 15.07
N SER A 45 -23.46 7.92 14.59
CA SER A 45 -23.05 6.73 15.32
C SER A 45 -21.86 6.05 14.63
N LEU A 46 -20.64 6.40 14.98
CA LEU A 46 -19.46 5.77 14.42
C LEU A 46 -19.40 4.28 14.79
N PRO A 47 -19.35 3.37 13.80
CA PRO A 47 -19.25 1.94 14.05
C PRO A 47 -17.83 1.55 14.49
N VAL A 48 -17.69 0.37 15.10
CA VAL A 48 -16.41 -0.19 15.50
C VAL A 48 -16.20 -1.55 14.86
N PHE A 49 -15.03 -1.78 14.26
CA PHE A 49 -14.58 -3.11 13.83
C PHE A 49 -13.35 -3.49 14.65
N ARG A 50 -13.46 -4.61 15.37
CA ARG A 50 -12.35 -5.12 16.19
C ARG A 50 -12.40 -6.62 16.38
N ASP A 51 -11.24 -7.21 16.75
CA ASP A 51 -11.09 -8.63 17.08
C ASP A 51 -11.63 -9.53 15.96
N ILE A 52 -11.09 -9.34 14.75
CA ILE A 52 -11.46 -10.08 13.54
C ILE A 52 -10.32 -11.02 13.19
N THR A 53 -10.58 -12.31 13.21
CA THR A 53 -9.59 -13.36 12.92
C THR A 53 -9.91 -14.08 11.63
N MET A 54 -8.90 -14.24 10.78
CA MET A 54 -8.92 -15.10 9.60
C MET A 54 -7.72 -16.03 9.64
N GLU A 55 -7.97 -17.33 9.51
CA GLU A 55 -6.94 -18.34 9.64
C GLU A 55 -7.14 -19.53 8.69
N ASN A 56 -6.04 -20.04 8.10
CA ASN A 56 -6.07 -21.18 7.19
C ASN A 56 -7.02 -20.96 5.99
N ILE A 57 -6.82 -19.88 5.26
CA ILE A 57 -7.66 -19.49 4.13
C ILE A 57 -6.91 -19.63 2.81
N THR A 58 -7.55 -20.23 1.83
CA THR A 58 -7.14 -20.16 0.43
C THR A 58 -8.22 -19.45 -0.38
N ALA A 59 -7.86 -18.43 -1.15
CA ALA A 59 -8.80 -17.66 -1.95
C ALA A 59 -8.27 -17.41 -3.37
N HIS A 60 -9.16 -17.46 -4.37
CA HIS A 60 -8.84 -17.23 -5.76
C HIS A 60 -9.76 -16.20 -6.39
N GLY A 61 -9.15 -15.22 -7.09
CA GLY A 61 -9.82 -14.16 -7.82
C GLY A 61 -10.16 -12.95 -6.96
N GLY A 62 -10.67 -11.92 -7.60
CA GLY A 62 -11.11 -10.68 -6.99
C GLY A 62 -10.42 -9.43 -7.51
N ASP A 63 -10.99 -8.28 -7.18
CA ASP A 63 -10.34 -7.00 -7.47
C ASP A 63 -9.21 -6.72 -6.47
N TYR A 64 -9.40 -7.11 -5.20
CA TYR A 64 -8.44 -6.90 -4.12
C TYR A 64 -8.21 -8.18 -3.32
N GLY A 65 -6.98 -8.38 -2.85
CA GLY A 65 -6.70 -9.37 -1.82
C GLY A 65 -7.34 -8.95 -0.49
N VAL A 66 -7.02 -7.74 -0.07
CA VAL A 66 -7.52 -7.13 1.16
C VAL A 66 -8.12 -5.76 0.85
N PHE A 67 -9.33 -5.51 1.33
CA PHE A 67 -10.05 -4.25 1.21
C PHE A 67 -10.55 -3.83 2.59
N LEU A 68 -9.96 -2.80 3.18
CA LEU A 68 -10.30 -2.30 4.52
C LEU A 68 -10.53 -0.80 4.50
N GLU A 69 -11.70 -0.35 4.95
CA GLU A 69 -12.03 1.08 5.05
C GLU A 69 -12.69 1.38 6.38
N ALA A 70 -12.08 2.25 7.16
CA ALA A 70 -12.61 2.72 8.43
C ALA A 70 -12.53 4.25 8.53
N PHE A 71 -13.20 4.81 9.52
CA PHE A 71 -13.08 6.22 9.87
C PHE A 71 -11.76 6.47 10.60
N PRO A 72 -11.13 7.65 10.41
CA PRO A 72 -9.90 8.00 11.13
C PRO A 72 -10.06 7.95 12.64
N GLU A 73 -11.24 8.31 13.14
CA GLU A 73 -11.56 8.36 14.57
C GLU A 73 -11.71 6.97 15.20
N VAL A 74 -12.08 5.98 14.39
CA VAL A 74 -12.32 4.60 14.82
C VAL A 74 -11.69 3.61 13.86
N PRO A 75 -10.36 3.48 13.86
CA PRO A 75 -9.67 2.54 12.98
C PRO A 75 -10.07 1.09 13.28
N ILE A 76 -9.96 0.22 12.29
CA ILE A 76 -10.06 -1.23 12.50
C ILE A 76 -8.90 -1.68 13.38
N THR A 77 -9.18 -2.44 14.45
CA THR A 77 -8.17 -2.93 15.41
C THR A 77 -8.28 -4.43 15.64
N GLY A 78 -7.21 -5.06 16.13
CA GLY A 78 -7.22 -6.48 16.48
C GLY A 78 -7.53 -7.40 15.28
N LEU A 79 -7.12 -7.00 14.07
CA LEU A 79 -7.18 -7.87 12.89
C LEU A 79 -6.07 -8.91 12.98
N VAL A 80 -6.42 -10.17 12.88
CA VAL A 80 -5.49 -11.30 12.86
C VAL A 80 -5.66 -12.05 11.53
N MET A 81 -4.57 -12.17 10.78
CA MET A 81 -4.50 -12.93 9.53
C MET A 81 -3.37 -13.94 9.61
N ARG A 82 -3.68 -15.25 9.55
CA ARG A 82 -2.69 -16.33 9.64
C ARG A 82 -2.90 -17.39 8.57
N ASN A 83 -1.79 -17.90 8.01
CA ASN A 83 -1.81 -18.99 7.05
C ASN A 83 -2.79 -18.73 5.90
N ILE A 84 -2.65 -17.60 5.20
CA ILE A 84 -3.58 -17.18 4.15
C ILE A 84 -2.85 -17.11 2.81
N THR A 85 -3.43 -17.74 1.80
CA THR A 85 -2.99 -17.62 0.41
C THR A 85 -4.12 -17.03 -0.42
N ILE A 86 -3.85 -15.91 -1.10
CA ILE A 86 -4.81 -15.24 -1.98
C ILE A 86 -4.14 -15.05 -3.35
N ASP A 87 -4.71 -15.61 -4.40
CA ASP A 87 -4.16 -15.54 -5.74
C ASP A 87 -5.17 -15.05 -6.78
N GLY A 88 -4.66 -14.56 -7.92
CA GLY A 88 -5.49 -14.09 -9.03
C GLY A 88 -6.24 -12.77 -8.76
N VAL A 89 -5.74 -11.95 -7.84
CA VAL A 89 -6.31 -10.63 -7.56
C VAL A 89 -5.63 -9.54 -8.39
N ARG A 90 -6.39 -8.50 -8.76
CA ARG A 90 -5.85 -7.36 -9.54
C ARG A 90 -4.95 -6.48 -8.69
N GLN A 91 -5.30 -6.26 -7.43
CA GLN A 91 -4.56 -5.43 -6.47
C GLN A 91 -4.40 -6.16 -5.14
N CYS A 92 -3.24 -6.01 -4.53
CA CYS A 92 -2.95 -6.62 -3.23
C CYS A 92 -3.85 -6.07 -2.14
N LEU A 93 -3.89 -4.73 -2.02
CA LEU A 93 -4.54 -4.03 -0.91
C LEU A 93 -5.19 -2.75 -1.37
N ARG A 94 -6.36 -2.47 -0.83
CA ARG A 94 -6.92 -1.13 -0.67
C ARG A 94 -7.28 -0.94 0.80
N SER A 95 -6.70 0.05 1.45
CA SER A 95 -6.98 0.25 2.87
C SER A 95 -6.86 1.69 3.33
N MET A 96 -7.63 2.01 4.37
CA MET A 96 -7.49 3.22 5.16
C MET A 96 -7.88 2.93 6.63
N ASN A 97 -7.15 3.53 7.55
CA ASN A 97 -7.46 3.59 8.98
C ASN A 97 -7.61 2.21 9.65
N TRP A 98 -6.58 1.40 9.59
CA TRP A 98 -6.45 0.17 10.39
C TRP A 98 -5.11 0.15 11.11
N LYS A 99 -5.03 -0.52 12.25
CA LYS A 99 -3.82 -0.59 13.08
C LYS A 99 -3.79 -1.84 13.94
N ASP A 100 -2.63 -2.12 14.52
CA ASP A 100 -2.42 -3.20 15.48
C ASP A 100 -2.83 -4.58 14.91
N ALA A 101 -2.56 -4.82 13.63
CA ALA A 101 -2.86 -6.08 12.97
C ALA A 101 -1.72 -7.10 13.16
N VAL A 102 -2.09 -8.34 13.40
CA VAL A 102 -1.18 -9.48 13.37
C VAL A 102 -1.30 -10.16 12.01
N VAL A 103 -0.20 -10.21 11.26
CA VAL A 103 -0.17 -10.82 9.93
C VAL A 103 0.98 -11.83 9.87
N GLU A 104 0.67 -13.11 9.80
CA GLU A 104 1.62 -14.20 9.86
C GLU A 104 1.37 -15.20 8.73
N ASN A 105 2.42 -15.52 7.95
CA ASN A 105 2.35 -16.48 6.85
C ASN A 105 1.20 -16.17 5.87
N VAL A 106 1.15 -14.93 5.37
CA VAL A 106 0.16 -14.47 4.39
C VAL A 106 0.85 -14.17 3.07
N THR A 107 0.31 -14.71 1.98
CA THR A 107 0.76 -14.42 0.61
C THR A 107 -0.39 -13.92 -0.25
N ILE A 108 -0.09 -12.93 -1.11
CA ILE A 108 -1.03 -12.41 -2.11
C ILE A 108 -0.33 -12.38 -3.46
N ASN A 109 -0.89 -13.08 -4.44
CA ASN A 109 -0.28 -13.30 -5.76
C ASN A 109 1.18 -13.81 -5.65
N GLY A 110 1.40 -14.81 -4.79
CA GLY A 110 2.70 -15.43 -4.56
C GLY A 110 3.73 -14.56 -3.85
N LYS A 111 3.36 -13.34 -3.41
CA LYS A 111 4.25 -12.44 -2.68
C LYS A 111 3.81 -12.30 -1.23
N ARG A 112 4.78 -12.21 -0.32
CA ARG A 112 4.49 -12.03 1.10
C ARG A 112 3.68 -10.74 1.36
N PHE A 113 2.77 -10.80 2.30
CA PHE A 113 1.99 -9.68 2.82
C PHE A 113 2.18 -9.60 4.36
N PRO A 114 2.35 -8.43 4.98
CA PRO A 114 2.48 -7.10 4.36
C PRO A 114 3.85 -6.88 3.69
N ARG A 115 3.92 -5.96 2.74
CA ARG A 115 5.15 -5.59 2.03
C ARG A 115 5.06 -4.14 1.53
N PRO A 116 6.15 -3.52 1.10
CA PRO A 116 6.07 -2.26 0.37
C PRO A 116 5.15 -2.42 -0.85
N GLY A 117 4.27 -1.46 -1.04
CA GLY A 117 3.41 -1.39 -2.20
C GLY A 117 4.06 -0.59 -3.33
N TYR A 118 3.22 -0.02 -4.20
CA TYR A 118 3.70 0.75 -5.34
C TYR A 118 4.53 1.96 -4.92
N VAL A 119 5.77 2.02 -5.44
CA VAL A 119 6.70 3.13 -5.21
C VAL A 119 6.61 4.13 -6.36
N ARG A 120 6.53 5.40 -6.06
CA ARG A 120 6.52 6.50 -7.03
C ARG A 120 7.48 7.61 -6.63
N ILE A 121 7.90 8.39 -7.62
CA ILE A 121 8.68 9.61 -7.40
C ILE A 121 7.71 10.80 -7.55
N LEU A 122 7.70 11.65 -6.53
CA LEU A 122 6.95 12.90 -6.50
C LEU A 122 7.88 14.06 -6.86
N GLY A 123 7.37 14.98 -7.64
CA GLY A 123 8.16 16.08 -8.23
C GLY A 123 8.67 15.71 -9.62
N VAL A 124 9.31 16.67 -10.26
CA VAL A 124 9.89 16.53 -11.60
C VAL A 124 11.39 16.28 -11.47
N PRO A 125 11.90 15.07 -11.83
CA PRO A 125 13.32 14.81 -11.80
C PRO A 125 14.05 15.73 -12.80
N CYS A 126 14.80 16.71 -12.31
CA CYS A 126 15.67 17.57 -13.10
C CYS A 126 17.02 17.72 -12.39
N ILE A 127 18.10 17.86 -13.15
CA ILE A 127 19.44 18.04 -12.61
C ILE A 127 19.48 19.18 -11.60
N GLY A 128 20.02 18.93 -10.39
CA GLY A 128 20.08 19.88 -9.30
C GLY A 128 18.73 20.15 -8.59
N GLY A 129 17.63 19.60 -9.08
CA GLY A 129 16.33 19.64 -8.42
C GLY A 129 16.20 18.58 -7.30
N THR A 130 15.13 18.70 -6.52
CA THR A 130 14.82 17.77 -5.42
C THR A 130 13.57 16.97 -5.74
N VAL A 131 13.60 15.66 -5.44
CA VAL A 131 12.46 14.76 -5.60
C VAL A 131 12.25 13.92 -4.34
N THR A 132 11.02 13.48 -4.14
CA THR A 132 10.63 12.67 -2.97
C THR A 132 10.09 11.32 -3.42
N ALA A 133 10.50 10.25 -2.77
CA ALA A 133 9.92 8.93 -2.94
C ALA A 133 8.70 8.78 -2.04
N SER A 134 7.65 8.17 -2.56
CA SER A 134 6.48 7.75 -1.81
C SER A 134 6.19 6.30 -2.12
N ALA A 135 5.91 5.51 -1.10
CA ALA A 135 5.47 4.14 -1.27
C ALA A 135 4.06 3.97 -0.70
N GLU A 136 3.19 3.36 -1.48
CA GLU A 136 1.92 2.89 -0.93
C GLU A 136 2.22 1.71 -0.01
N SER A 137 1.60 1.71 1.16
CA SER A 137 1.70 0.56 2.06
C SER A 137 0.82 -0.57 1.55
N CYS A 138 1.41 -1.70 1.21
CA CYS A 138 0.67 -2.95 1.05
C CYS A 138 0.60 -3.64 2.42
N GLY A 139 -0.09 -2.99 3.37
CA GLY A 139 -0.24 -3.45 4.75
C GLY A 139 0.99 -3.25 5.66
N ALA A 140 2.07 -2.65 5.17
CA ALA A 140 3.24 -2.39 6.00
C ALA A 140 2.94 -1.22 6.96
N GLN A 141 2.87 -1.52 8.23
CA GLN A 141 2.82 -0.51 9.32
C GLN A 141 4.23 -0.16 9.82
N GLU A 142 5.25 -0.77 9.24
CA GLU A 142 6.64 -0.62 9.65
C GLU A 142 7.31 0.52 8.87
N PRO A 143 8.32 1.18 9.45
CA PRO A 143 9.06 2.23 8.77
C PRO A 143 9.72 1.65 7.50
N LEU A 144 9.46 2.29 6.37
CA LEU A 144 10.10 1.94 5.11
C LEU A 144 11.44 2.66 4.99
N THR A 145 12.42 1.95 4.47
CA THR A 145 13.70 2.53 4.06
C THR A 145 13.71 2.74 2.55
N PHE A 146 14.09 3.95 2.12
CA PHE A 146 14.17 4.28 0.71
C PHE A 146 15.63 4.22 0.22
N CYS A 147 15.78 3.76 -1.02
CA CYS A 147 17.05 3.75 -1.74
C CYS A 147 16.82 4.31 -3.15
N TRP A 148 17.74 5.16 -3.59
CA TRP A 148 17.72 5.79 -4.89
C TRP A 148 18.84 5.27 -5.77
N GLU A 149 18.52 5.09 -7.04
CA GLU A 149 19.44 4.64 -8.07
C GLU A 149 19.31 5.52 -9.31
N ALA A 150 20.44 5.88 -9.88
CA ALA A 150 20.58 6.64 -11.11
C ALA A 150 21.17 5.78 -12.22
N SER A 151 20.87 6.12 -13.45
CA SER A 151 21.39 5.45 -14.65
C SER A 151 21.56 6.43 -15.80
N GLU A 152 22.57 6.22 -16.63
CA GLU A 152 22.76 6.95 -17.89
C GLU A 152 22.01 6.30 -19.06
N ASP A 153 21.79 4.98 -19.02
CA ASP A 153 21.31 4.17 -20.15
C ASP A 153 19.99 3.42 -19.87
N ASN A 154 19.39 3.62 -18.68
CA ASN A 154 18.21 2.91 -18.19
C ASN A 154 18.37 1.37 -18.08
N LYS A 155 19.60 0.89 -18.06
CA LYS A 155 19.93 -0.54 -17.94
C LYS A 155 20.86 -0.79 -16.76
N ASN A 156 21.92 0.00 -16.66
CA ASN A 156 22.91 -0.10 -15.61
C ASN A 156 22.58 0.94 -14.51
N TRP A 157 22.33 0.45 -13.30
CA TRP A 157 21.87 1.28 -12.20
C TRP A 157 22.89 1.36 -11.08
N THR A 158 23.18 2.57 -10.63
CA THR A 158 24.11 2.82 -9.52
C THR A 158 23.38 3.53 -8.39
N ARG A 159 23.58 3.06 -7.17
CA ARG A 159 23.00 3.70 -5.98
C ARG A 159 23.55 5.12 -5.85
N CYS A 160 22.63 6.09 -5.71
CA CYS A 160 22.97 7.50 -5.59
C CYS A 160 22.45 8.18 -4.31
N GLY A 161 21.67 7.46 -3.49
CA GLY A 161 21.17 8.04 -2.24
C GLY A 161 20.29 7.11 -1.42
N GLY A 162 19.83 7.62 -0.28
CA GLY A 162 18.88 6.99 0.64
C GLY A 162 17.99 8.05 1.29
N GLY A 163 16.94 7.58 2.01
CA GLY A 163 15.94 8.46 2.61
C GLY A 163 14.83 8.84 1.63
N GLU A 164 13.80 9.50 2.13
CA GLU A 164 12.61 9.83 1.33
C GLU A 164 12.91 10.85 0.22
N THR A 165 13.85 11.74 0.43
CA THR A 165 14.13 12.87 -0.48
C THR A 165 15.58 12.90 -0.87
N ILE A 166 15.86 13.17 -2.17
CA ILE A 166 17.23 13.41 -2.65
C ILE A 166 17.29 14.61 -3.60
N ALA A 167 18.48 15.20 -3.71
CA ALA A 167 18.83 16.01 -4.85
C ALA A 167 19.13 15.09 -6.05
N VAL A 168 18.60 15.43 -7.23
CA VAL A 168 18.85 14.65 -8.44
C VAL A 168 20.32 14.80 -8.83
N PRO A 169 21.10 13.69 -8.94
CA PRO A 169 22.51 13.78 -9.20
C PRO A 169 22.85 14.26 -10.60
N ASP A 170 23.96 14.97 -10.72
CA ASP A 170 24.52 15.36 -12.02
C ASP A 170 24.88 14.11 -12.85
N GLY A 171 24.66 14.21 -14.18
CA GLY A 171 24.96 13.11 -15.11
C GLY A 171 23.90 12.01 -15.16
N ALA A 172 22.90 12.01 -14.30
CA ALA A 172 21.79 11.05 -14.37
C ALA A 172 20.89 11.33 -15.59
N ALA A 173 20.67 10.33 -16.45
CA ALA A 173 19.64 10.39 -17.48
C ALA A 173 18.32 9.77 -17.02
N TYR A 174 18.38 8.85 -16.06
CA TYR A 174 17.24 8.16 -15.47
C TYR A 174 17.41 8.04 -13.95
N LEU A 175 16.27 8.05 -13.24
CA LEU A 175 16.19 7.92 -11.80
C LEU A 175 15.09 6.93 -11.43
N ARG A 176 15.32 6.12 -10.42
CA ARG A 176 14.30 5.29 -9.77
C ARG A 176 14.51 5.25 -8.26
N ALA A 177 13.42 5.00 -7.54
CA ALA A 177 13.43 4.79 -6.10
C ALA A 177 12.97 3.37 -5.77
N SER A 178 13.45 2.82 -4.68
CA SER A 178 12.90 1.61 -4.09
C SER A 178 12.61 1.81 -2.62
N ALA A 179 11.60 1.11 -2.10
CA ALA A 179 11.25 1.05 -0.69
C ALA A 179 11.44 -0.38 -0.19
N ALA A 180 11.99 -0.53 1.01
CA ALA A 180 12.14 -1.82 1.68
C ALA A 180 11.61 -1.75 3.10
N ASN A 181 10.97 -2.84 3.57
CA ASN A 181 10.59 -3.02 4.96
C ASN A 181 11.72 -3.69 5.76
N PRO A 182 11.66 -3.73 7.11
CA PRO A 182 12.65 -4.40 7.95
C PRO A 182 12.81 -5.89 7.67
N ALA A 183 11.80 -6.53 7.12
CA ALA A 183 11.84 -7.93 6.74
C ALA A 183 12.57 -8.21 5.41
N GLY A 184 13.02 -7.15 4.71
CA GLY A 184 13.78 -7.24 3.48
C GLY A 184 12.96 -7.31 2.20
N ASP A 185 11.62 -7.23 2.27
CA ASP A 185 10.81 -7.12 1.06
C ASP A 185 11.02 -5.75 0.44
N ARG A 186 11.19 -5.74 -0.88
CA ARG A 186 11.49 -4.52 -1.64
C ARG A 186 10.57 -4.39 -2.85
N GLU A 187 10.13 -3.17 -3.11
CA GLU A 187 9.48 -2.76 -4.36
C GLU A 187 10.19 -1.54 -4.93
N SER A 188 10.16 -1.42 -6.25
CA SER A 188 10.82 -0.31 -6.97
C SER A 188 9.81 0.46 -7.80
N SER A 189 10.05 1.76 -7.96
CA SER A 189 9.30 2.58 -8.91
C SER A 189 9.64 2.18 -10.35
N ARG A 190 8.83 2.63 -11.30
CA ARG A 190 9.29 2.73 -12.69
C ARG A 190 10.50 3.65 -12.78
N SER A 191 11.25 3.58 -13.87
CA SER A 191 12.28 4.58 -14.18
C SER A 191 11.65 5.88 -14.65
N TYR A 192 12.21 6.99 -14.21
CA TYR A 192 11.82 8.34 -14.62
C TYR A 192 12.97 8.97 -15.37
N ARG A 193 12.69 9.60 -16.52
CA ARG A 193 13.69 10.37 -17.26
C ARG A 193 14.03 11.64 -16.48
N VAL A 194 15.31 11.93 -16.36
CA VAL A 194 15.81 13.15 -15.73
C VAL A 194 15.87 14.25 -16.78
N LEU A 195 15.34 15.42 -16.46
CA LEU A 195 15.38 16.60 -17.31
C LEU A 195 16.65 17.41 -17.04
N PRO A 196 17.13 18.21 -18.02
CA PRO A 196 18.20 19.19 -17.79
C PRO A 196 17.84 20.15 -16.65
N ALA A 197 18.85 20.75 -16.04
CA ALA A 197 18.63 21.83 -15.10
C ALA A 197 17.78 22.95 -15.75
N PRO A 198 16.81 23.54 -15.05
CA PRO A 198 16.06 24.67 -15.58
C PRO A 198 17.03 25.82 -15.90
N ALA A 199 16.85 26.45 -17.06
CA ALA A 199 17.62 27.62 -17.42
C ALA A 199 17.47 28.70 -16.34
N GLN A 200 18.56 29.27 -15.86
CA GLN A 200 18.52 30.34 -14.86
C GLN A 200 17.64 31.50 -15.39
N GLY A 201 16.53 31.76 -14.70
CA GLY A 201 15.59 32.86 -15.03
C GLY A 201 14.23 32.45 -15.61
N ALA A 202 13.97 31.17 -15.86
CA ALA A 202 12.64 30.70 -16.28
C ALA A 202 11.80 30.28 -15.06
N ALA A 203 10.73 31.02 -14.78
CA ALA A 203 9.73 30.57 -13.83
C ALA A 203 9.13 29.23 -14.30
N PRO A 204 8.87 28.26 -13.39
CA PRO A 204 8.26 27.00 -13.78
C PRO A 204 6.87 27.23 -14.39
N ARG A 205 6.68 26.85 -15.65
CA ARG A 205 5.35 26.80 -16.26
C ARG A 205 4.70 25.50 -15.81
N LEU A 206 3.68 25.64 -15.00
CA LEU A 206 2.74 24.56 -14.69
C LEU A 206 1.94 24.26 -15.96
N TYR A 207 2.04 23.03 -16.44
CA TYR A 207 1.17 22.46 -17.46
C TYR A 207 0.19 21.48 -16.82
#